data_250f7dd7f2fbdf4c797ff490b968d90e
#
_entry.id   250f7dd7f2fbdf4c797ff490b968d90e
#
_cell.length_a   1.000
_cell.length_b   1.000
_cell.length_c   1.000
_cell.angle_alpha   90.00
_cell.angle_beta   90.00
_cell.angle_gamma   90.00
#
_symmetry.space_group_name_H-M   'P 1'
#
loop_
_entity.id
_entity.type
_entity.pdbx_description
1 polymer ?
#
loop_
_entity_poly.entity_id
_entity_poly.type
_entity_poly.pdbx_seq_one_letter_code
_entity_poly.pdbx_strand_id
1 'polypeptide(L)'
;MNKNNVKKIIIAAAVIAGFSLFGVVVSADNKVSCVDDFSSSEQTSKSIILSWDKGINADGYVIYRADRTTDGRYNPYTELNSSDITKFMDINVAPAMKYSYQIRSYNGDGSHRSYSKAETVNTAASPVDTKGLQVVSQNEKSISLKWTRSEGATGYTVYRSDSKSGKYNKICDVQGSEKYSDKELTPSHYYSYYVAAYKEVDDKRSYSGKGTAVETATSPSQVQNLETIVKKTNSLTISWDESANASGYVVYRMSNNENEYEGEWVYDENAYDYVYKSNVGKYVKYAVIKDGKKTTYTNKNLNEQQAYSYRVVPYFKSNGKYYYGDYRQVSTGTVTETPEIEVFSRDKRVMAKWYPIDGADGYAFYMSESKNGPYKLQGTTDDTVYLTKQLTVNKKYYVRVCAYYVADDGKTKVYSNYKTEDTTCTTGNRVYKYNVPDTYIEIDLDMQHMWYYEKGKLVVSTPVVTGLKYGRDTTTGLFDIFNKESPARLVGENWDTYVNYWMAVTYDGIGIHDSTWRADYEYGGDTYTYDGSHGCINTPYDKVEEMYEKVKVGTPVVIYQKSEDTEKKDNSEQ
;
A
#
# COMPACT_ATOMS: atom_id res chain seq x y z
N MET A 1 -39.12 4.92 36.19
CA MET A 1 -39.26 4.72 37.65
C MET A 1 -38.33 5.73 38.32
N ASN A 2 -38.85 6.85 38.71
CA ASN A 2 -39.29 7.36 40.02
C ASN A 2 -38.15 7.29 41.06
N LYS A 3 -37.69 8.37 41.71
CA LYS A 3 -38.40 9.37 42.57
C LYS A 3 -37.45 10.54 42.87
N ASN A 4 -37.92 11.73 42.67
CA ASN A 4 -38.16 12.84 43.60
C ASN A 4 -37.45 12.80 44.96
N ASN A 5 -36.73 13.88 45.27
CA ASN A 5 -36.66 14.36 46.64
C ASN A 5 -36.75 15.89 46.69
N VAL A 6 -37.72 16.29 47.42
CA VAL A 6 -38.28 17.61 47.67
C VAL A 6 -37.46 18.34 48.74
N LYS A 7 -37.14 19.59 48.52
CA LYS A 7 -36.62 20.53 49.56
C LYS A 7 -37.68 20.88 50.56
N LYS A 8 -37.44 20.70 51.80
CA LYS A 8 -38.24 21.24 52.90
C LYS A 8 -37.78 22.64 53.24
N ILE A 9 -38.69 23.57 53.09
CA ILE A 9 -38.65 24.92 53.67
C ILE A 9 -39.15 24.82 55.11
N ILE A 10 -38.38 25.32 56.09
CA ILE A 10 -38.88 25.53 57.46
C ILE A 10 -39.01 27.03 57.64
N ILE A 11 -40.26 27.47 57.83
CA ILE A 11 -40.66 28.78 58.30
C ILE A 11 -40.74 28.66 59.85
N ALA A 12 -40.03 29.49 60.58
CA ALA A 12 -40.25 29.65 61.99
C ALA A 12 -40.81 31.06 62.25
N ALA A 13 -41.95 31.08 62.87
CA ALA A 13 -42.74 32.25 63.14
C ALA A 13 -42.17 33.04 64.35
N ALA A 14 -42.39 34.36 64.27
CA ALA A 14 -42.07 35.32 65.30
C ALA A 14 -42.94 35.21 66.52
N VAL A 15 -42.40 35.38 67.72
CA VAL A 15 -43.12 35.76 68.90
C VAL A 15 -42.61 37.11 69.36
N ILE A 16 -43.54 38.10 69.38
CA ILE A 16 -43.33 39.42 69.89
C ILE A 16 -43.51 39.38 71.43
N ALA A 17 -42.52 39.84 72.16
CA ALA A 17 -42.77 40.33 73.52
C ALA A 17 -41.87 41.58 73.76
N GLY A 18 -42.48 42.69 73.98
CA GLY A 18 -41.90 43.98 74.25
C GLY A 18 -41.15 44.06 75.59
N PHE A 19 -40.19 44.93 75.67
CA PHE A 19 -40.06 45.95 76.70
C PHE A 19 -38.70 46.67 76.68
N SER A 20 -38.87 47.99 76.81
CA SER A 20 -37.95 48.98 77.36
C SER A 20 -36.72 49.44 76.52
N LEU A 21 -36.90 50.72 76.14
CA LEU A 21 -35.77 51.60 75.76
C LEU A 21 -34.69 51.62 76.83
N PHE A 22 -33.53 51.12 76.44
CA PHE A 22 -32.28 51.70 76.87
C PHE A 22 -31.51 52.05 75.57
N GLY A 23 -31.34 53.36 75.37
CA GLY A 23 -30.53 53.86 74.27
C GLY A 23 -29.05 53.39 74.50
N VAL A 24 -28.69 52.31 73.83
CA VAL A 24 -27.34 52.02 73.52
C VAL A 24 -26.99 52.92 72.34
N VAL A 25 -26.33 54.03 72.60
CA VAL A 25 -25.55 54.74 71.61
C VAL A 25 -24.50 53.73 71.14
N VAL A 26 -24.85 52.95 70.11
CA VAL A 26 -23.82 52.24 69.33
C VAL A 26 -23.04 53.37 68.67
N SER A 27 -21.90 53.76 69.26
CA SER A 27 -20.90 54.50 68.54
C SER A 27 -20.64 53.69 67.29
N ALA A 28 -21.15 54.12 66.16
CA ALA A 28 -20.76 53.56 64.89
C ALA A 28 -19.25 53.67 64.82
N ASP A 29 -18.57 52.57 64.86
CA ASP A 29 -17.12 52.54 64.69
C ASP A 29 -16.89 53.05 63.27
N ASN A 30 -16.58 54.34 63.11
CA ASN A 30 -16.34 55.01 61.83
C ASN A 30 -15.09 54.51 61.12
N LYS A 31 -14.66 53.30 61.50
CA LYS A 31 -13.46 52.68 60.95
C LYS A 31 -13.76 52.20 59.53
N VAL A 32 -12.98 52.67 58.57
CA VAL A 32 -13.09 52.19 57.18
C VAL A 32 -12.65 50.75 57.06
N SER A 33 -13.47 49.89 56.41
CA SER A 33 -13.12 48.48 56.20
C SER A 33 -12.21 48.26 55.02
N CYS A 34 -11.48 47.16 54.99
CA CYS A 34 -10.87 46.65 53.78
C CYS A 34 -11.95 46.41 52.74
N VAL A 35 -11.56 46.34 51.46
CA VAL A 35 -12.39 45.76 50.41
C VAL A 35 -12.39 44.26 50.51
N ASP A 36 -13.49 43.64 50.10
CA ASP A 36 -13.58 42.18 49.94
C ASP A 36 -13.39 41.84 48.45
N ASP A 37 -13.07 40.56 48.15
CA ASP A 37 -12.92 40.00 46.79
C ASP A 37 -11.96 40.76 45.86
N PHE A 38 -10.91 41.37 46.40
CA PHE A 38 -9.88 42.06 45.60
C PHE A 38 -9.19 41.07 44.66
N SER A 39 -9.42 41.22 43.38
CA SER A 39 -8.94 40.26 42.36
C SER A 39 -8.60 41.00 41.06
N SER A 40 -7.82 40.28 40.21
CA SER A 40 -7.65 40.65 38.80
C SER A 40 -8.64 39.83 37.97
N SER A 41 -9.64 40.45 37.37
CA SER A 41 -10.76 39.81 36.68
C SER A 41 -10.47 39.52 35.20
N GLU A 42 -9.73 40.43 34.52
CA GLU A 42 -9.39 40.29 33.10
C GLU A 42 -7.98 40.81 32.86
N GLN A 43 -7.20 40.09 32.06
CA GLN A 43 -5.85 40.47 31.66
C GLN A 43 -5.70 40.35 30.14
N THR A 44 -5.06 41.37 29.57
CA THR A 44 -4.58 41.38 28.19
C THR A 44 -3.08 41.71 28.15
N SER A 45 -2.46 41.70 26.98
CA SER A 45 -1.07 42.13 26.85
C SER A 45 -0.85 43.61 27.09
N LYS A 46 -1.93 44.40 27.25
CA LYS A 46 -1.89 45.85 27.36
C LYS A 46 -2.68 46.39 28.55
N SER A 47 -3.41 45.56 29.27
CA SER A 47 -4.24 45.98 30.39
C SER A 47 -4.44 44.90 31.42
N ILE A 48 -4.66 45.33 32.67
CA ILE A 48 -5.11 44.48 33.79
C ILE A 48 -6.33 45.16 34.41
N ILE A 49 -7.44 44.45 34.55
CA ILE A 49 -8.63 44.93 35.25
C ILE A 49 -8.62 44.40 36.67
N LEU A 50 -8.61 45.28 37.64
CA LEU A 50 -8.78 44.98 39.03
C LEU A 50 -10.28 45.17 39.39
N SER A 51 -10.82 44.34 40.26
CA SER A 51 -12.18 44.42 40.77
C SER A 51 -12.20 44.08 42.25
N TRP A 52 -13.14 44.68 43.00
CA TRP A 52 -13.34 44.46 44.43
C TRP A 52 -14.79 44.80 44.80
N ASP A 53 -15.21 44.35 45.98
CA ASP A 53 -16.47 44.73 46.57
C ASP A 53 -16.32 46.07 47.36
N LYS A 54 -17.40 46.82 47.42
CA LYS A 54 -17.42 48.15 48.07
C LYS A 54 -17.04 48.06 49.56
N GLY A 55 -16.01 48.83 49.93
CA GLY A 55 -15.61 48.95 51.34
C GLY A 55 -16.68 49.68 52.20
N ILE A 56 -16.93 49.18 53.40
CA ILE A 56 -17.84 49.79 54.34
C ILE A 56 -17.23 51.11 54.86
N ASN A 57 -18.00 52.21 54.87
CA ASN A 57 -17.59 53.56 55.28
C ASN A 57 -16.43 54.11 54.43
N ALA A 58 -16.26 53.64 53.19
CA ALA A 58 -15.28 54.18 52.28
C ALA A 58 -15.80 55.41 51.52
N ASP A 59 -14.98 56.47 51.38
CA ASP A 59 -15.19 57.62 50.48
C ASP A 59 -14.49 57.36 49.15
N GLY A 60 -13.47 56.53 49.13
CA GLY A 60 -12.69 56.20 47.96
C GLY A 60 -11.63 55.17 48.23
N TYR A 61 -10.74 54.99 47.21
CA TYR A 61 -9.68 53.96 47.26
C TYR A 61 -8.35 54.53 46.77
N VAL A 62 -7.24 54.03 47.31
CA VAL A 62 -5.92 54.21 46.78
C VAL A 62 -5.38 52.87 46.34
N ILE A 63 -5.01 52.78 45.10
CA ILE A 63 -4.34 51.61 44.53
C ILE A 63 -2.82 51.87 44.48
N TYR A 64 -2.06 50.95 45.01
CA TYR A 64 -0.59 50.90 44.96
C TYR A 64 -0.19 49.78 43.99
N ARG A 65 0.92 50.01 43.25
CA ARG A 65 1.48 49.01 42.33
C ARG A 65 2.95 48.76 42.64
N ALA A 66 3.33 47.51 42.63
CA ALA A 66 4.72 47.06 42.62
C ALA A 66 4.96 46.19 41.39
N ASP A 67 6.09 46.38 40.74
CA ASP A 67 6.55 45.62 39.59
C ASP A 67 8.08 45.54 39.58
N ARG A 68 8.66 45.00 38.50
CA ARG A 68 10.12 44.90 38.39
C ARG A 68 10.83 46.25 38.45
N THR A 69 10.20 47.35 38.07
CA THR A 69 10.79 48.69 38.02
C THR A 69 10.82 49.35 39.42
N THR A 70 9.96 48.89 40.30
CA THR A 70 9.86 49.40 41.70
C THR A 70 10.66 48.55 42.69
N ASP A 71 11.41 47.55 42.24
CA ASP A 71 12.13 46.61 43.11
C ASP A 71 11.23 45.95 44.17
N GLY A 72 9.98 45.65 43.78
CA GLY A 72 8.98 45.05 44.65
C GLY A 72 8.35 46.00 45.66
N ARG A 73 8.68 47.30 45.67
CA ARG A 73 8.07 48.29 46.56
C ARG A 73 6.73 48.77 45.98
N TYR A 74 5.73 48.87 46.88
CA TYR A 74 4.42 49.39 46.58
C TYR A 74 4.47 50.95 46.57
N ASN A 75 4.33 51.54 45.38
CA ASN A 75 4.17 52.98 45.21
C ASN A 75 2.72 53.33 44.94
N PRO A 76 2.22 54.48 45.44
CA PRO A 76 0.90 54.99 45.07
C PRO A 76 0.79 55.08 43.56
N TYR A 77 -0.24 54.46 42.98
CA TYR A 77 -0.42 54.37 41.54
C TYR A 77 -1.56 55.23 41.04
N THR A 78 -2.71 55.09 41.70
CA THR A 78 -3.88 55.93 41.41
C THR A 78 -4.78 56.08 42.64
N GLU A 79 -5.50 57.18 42.67
CA GLU A 79 -6.53 57.47 43.66
C GLU A 79 -7.90 57.54 42.98
N LEU A 80 -8.91 56.92 43.59
CA LEU A 80 -10.30 56.82 43.12
C LEU A 80 -11.22 57.47 44.13
N ASN A 81 -11.72 58.64 43.79
CA ASN A 81 -12.43 59.54 44.73
C ASN A 81 -13.95 59.25 44.81
N SER A 82 -14.32 57.97 44.72
CA SER A 82 -15.71 57.51 44.95
C SER A 82 -15.70 56.06 45.41
N SER A 83 -16.43 55.78 46.45
CA SER A 83 -16.66 54.40 46.94
C SER A 83 -17.48 53.55 45.97
N ASP A 84 -18.18 54.13 44.99
CA ASP A 84 -18.95 53.42 43.97
C ASP A 84 -18.08 52.88 42.82
N ILE A 85 -16.80 53.28 42.74
CA ILE A 85 -15.86 52.72 41.80
C ILE A 85 -15.31 51.39 42.40
N THR A 86 -15.74 50.29 41.80
CA THR A 86 -15.34 48.92 42.21
C THR A 86 -14.51 48.17 41.15
N LYS A 87 -14.06 48.92 40.12
CA LYS A 87 -13.16 48.41 39.07
C LYS A 87 -12.15 49.49 38.66
N PHE A 88 -10.93 49.03 38.35
CA PHE A 88 -9.89 49.89 37.79
C PHE A 88 -9.17 49.12 36.68
N MET A 89 -8.92 49.80 35.55
CA MET A 89 -8.16 49.26 34.45
C MET A 89 -6.76 49.93 34.39
N ASP A 90 -5.72 49.11 34.68
CA ASP A 90 -4.35 49.55 34.45
C ASP A 90 -3.97 49.29 32.99
N ILE A 91 -3.73 50.34 32.22
CA ILE A 91 -3.34 50.31 30.80
C ILE A 91 -1.83 50.51 30.60
N ASN A 92 -1.08 50.73 31.67
CA ASN A 92 0.37 50.94 31.64
C ASN A 92 1.10 49.66 32.07
N VAL A 93 0.80 48.57 31.41
CA VAL A 93 1.39 47.25 31.67
C VAL A 93 2.18 46.78 30.47
N ALA A 94 3.28 46.04 30.71
CA ALA A 94 4.05 45.36 29.69
C ALA A 94 3.64 43.89 29.54
N PRO A 95 3.62 43.34 28.33
CA PRO A 95 3.22 41.93 28.11
C PRO A 95 4.05 40.97 28.95
N ALA A 96 3.38 39.92 29.49
CA ALA A 96 3.97 38.87 30.33
C ALA A 96 4.73 39.38 31.57
N MET A 97 4.55 40.64 31.96
CA MET A 97 5.14 41.19 33.17
C MET A 97 4.29 40.85 34.39
N LYS A 98 4.95 40.54 35.50
CA LYS A 98 4.32 40.33 36.80
C LYS A 98 4.05 41.67 37.48
N TYR A 99 2.89 41.83 38.09
CA TYR A 99 2.47 42.96 38.89
C TYR A 99 1.87 42.49 40.21
N SER A 100 2.11 43.30 41.26
CA SER A 100 1.44 43.15 42.54
C SER A 100 0.72 44.46 42.85
N TYR A 101 -0.55 44.38 43.13
CA TYR A 101 -1.38 45.53 43.50
C TYR A 101 -1.83 45.41 44.93
N GLN A 102 -1.84 46.59 45.63
CA GLN A 102 -2.51 46.71 46.91
C GLN A 102 -3.61 47.77 46.75
N ILE A 103 -4.73 47.54 47.43
CA ILE A 103 -5.84 48.49 47.55
C ILE A 103 -6.07 48.82 48.99
N ARG A 104 -6.31 50.08 49.29
CA ARG A 104 -6.77 50.52 50.60
C ARG A 104 -7.99 51.43 50.39
N SER A 105 -9.06 51.18 51.15
CA SER A 105 -10.18 52.12 51.27
C SER A 105 -9.73 53.28 52.16
N TYR A 106 -10.25 54.45 51.90
CA TYR A 106 -10.09 55.61 52.78
C TYR A 106 -11.43 56.28 53.11
N ASN A 107 -11.47 56.94 54.26
CA ASN A 107 -12.54 57.81 54.69
C ASN A 107 -11.97 59.13 55.19
N GLY A 108 -12.65 60.28 54.92
CA GLY A 108 -12.18 61.62 55.25
C GLY A 108 -11.39 62.29 54.12
N ASP A 109 -10.95 63.50 54.35
CA ASP A 109 -10.25 64.33 53.37
C ASP A 109 -8.89 64.85 53.90
N GLY A 110 -8.01 65.17 52.96
CA GLY A 110 -6.70 65.76 53.25
C GLY A 110 -5.93 65.06 54.35
N SER A 111 -5.50 65.81 55.39
CA SER A 111 -4.74 65.29 56.51
C SER A 111 -5.55 64.48 57.55
N HIS A 112 -6.88 64.42 57.39
CA HIS A 112 -7.80 63.67 58.29
C HIS A 112 -8.22 62.33 57.72
N ARG A 113 -7.56 61.84 56.66
CA ARG A 113 -7.86 60.54 56.07
C ARG A 113 -7.44 59.40 57.00
N SER A 114 -8.37 58.45 57.16
CA SER A 114 -8.08 57.14 57.74
C SER A 114 -8.08 56.08 56.61
N TYR A 115 -7.15 55.13 56.72
CA TYR A 115 -7.02 54.07 55.73
C TYR A 115 -7.29 52.69 56.32
N SER A 116 -7.90 51.83 55.52
CA SER A 116 -8.02 50.40 55.85
C SER A 116 -6.64 49.71 55.84
N LYS A 117 -6.61 48.46 56.28
CA LYS A 117 -5.51 47.57 55.92
C LYS A 117 -5.49 47.38 54.41
N ALA A 118 -4.36 46.99 53.87
CA ALA A 118 -4.19 46.70 52.45
C ALA A 118 -4.65 45.30 52.14
N GLU A 119 -5.45 45.16 51.06
CA GLU A 119 -5.65 43.88 50.40
C GLU A 119 -4.72 43.79 49.20
N THR A 120 -4.18 42.58 48.91
CA THR A 120 -3.14 42.40 47.90
C THR A 120 -3.56 41.33 46.85
N VAL A 121 -3.27 41.64 45.58
CA VAL A 121 -3.44 40.67 44.50
C VAL A 121 -2.17 40.64 43.66
N ASN A 122 -1.64 39.44 43.43
CA ASN A 122 -0.58 39.16 42.51
C ASN A 122 -1.16 38.69 41.18
N THR A 123 -0.65 39.22 40.08
CA THR A 123 -1.15 38.91 38.74
C THR A 123 -0.07 39.16 37.68
N ALA A 124 -0.41 38.94 36.40
CA ALA A 124 0.44 39.34 35.30
C ALA A 124 -0.39 39.85 34.12
N ALA A 125 0.18 40.75 33.35
CA ALA A 125 -0.34 41.00 32.01
C ALA A 125 -0.17 39.75 31.13
N SER A 126 -1.13 39.49 30.24
CA SER A 126 -1.05 38.39 29.31
C SER A 126 0.15 38.49 28.39
N PRO A 127 0.76 37.39 27.97
CA PRO A 127 1.72 37.43 26.86
C PRO A 127 1.08 37.96 25.57
N VAL A 128 1.89 38.37 24.60
CA VAL A 128 1.40 38.65 23.24
C VAL A 128 0.91 37.37 22.56
N ASP A 129 0.00 37.51 21.62
CA ASP A 129 -0.52 36.39 20.84
C ASP A 129 0.63 35.61 20.17
N THR A 130 0.53 34.30 20.22
CA THR A 130 1.48 33.38 19.60
C THR A 130 1.51 33.61 18.09
N LYS A 131 2.73 33.75 17.53
CA LYS A 131 2.97 33.94 16.10
C LYS A 131 3.71 32.74 15.50
N GLY A 132 3.71 32.66 14.15
CA GLY A 132 4.48 31.66 13.41
C GLY A 132 4.06 30.21 13.67
N LEU A 133 2.81 29.99 14.10
CA LEU A 133 2.27 28.63 14.21
C LEU A 133 2.21 27.99 12.85
N GLN A 134 2.84 26.82 12.69
CA GLN A 134 2.87 26.07 11.45
C GLN A 134 2.95 24.56 11.72
N VAL A 135 2.47 23.77 10.76
CA VAL A 135 2.65 22.32 10.71
C VAL A 135 4.06 22.05 10.17
N VAL A 136 4.84 21.27 10.90
CA VAL A 136 6.21 20.85 10.50
C VAL A 136 6.19 19.53 9.75
N SER A 137 5.35 18.60 10.22
CA SER A 137 5.15 17.29 9.60
C SER A 137 3.78 16.73 9.98
N GLN A 138 3.26 15.88 9.10
CA GLN A 138 2.06 15.08 9.38
C GLN A 138 2.21 13.71 8.73
N ASN A 139 1.55 12.74 9.34
CA ASN A 139 1.37 11.39 8.81
C ASN A 139 -0.05 10.91 9.11
N GLU A 140 -0.32 9.61 9.01
CA GLU A 140 -1.66 9.05 9.24
C GLU A 140 -2.18 9.22 10.68
N LYS A 141 -1.30 9.37 11.68
CA LYS A 141 -1.66 9.35 13.11
C LYS A 141 -1.06 10.48 13.92
N SER A 142 -0.31 11.39 13.30
CA SER A 142 0.32 12.47 14.03
C SER A 142 0.45 13.76 13.21
N ILE A 143 0.42 14.89 13.91
CA ILE A 143 0.67 16.22 13.39
C ILE A 143 1.65 16.91 14.33
N SER A 144 2.77 17.38 13.80
CA SER A 144 3.79 18.13 14.55
C SER A 144 3.68 19.60 14.25
N LEU A 145 3.65 20.40 15.31
CA LEU A 145 3.49 21.84 15.31
C LEU A 145 4.76 22.50 15.81
N LYS A 146 5.05 23.70 15.32
CA LYS A 146 5.99 24.65 15.92
C LYS A 146 5.44 26.07 15.85
N TRP A 147 5.90 26.91 16.75
CA TRP A 147 5.54 28.34 16.81
C TRP A 147 6.73 29.19 17.25
N THR A 148 6.58 30.51 17.14
CA THR A 148 7.59 31.47 17.62
C THR A 148 7.41 31.66 19.12
N ARG A 149 8.50 31.72 19.84
CA ARG A 149 8.53 32.03 21.27
C ARG A 149 7.83 33.35 21.56
N SER A 150 6.91 33.33 22.54
CA SER A 150 6.32 34.53 23.13
C SER A 150 7.17 34.95 24.35
N GLU A 151 7.79 36.11 24.25
CA GLU A 151 8.72 36.56 25.29
C GLU A 151 8.02 36.71 26.65
N GLY A 152 8.69 36.28 27.72
CA GLY A 152 8.18 36.33 29.08
C GLY A 152 7.09 35.32 29.42
N ALA A 153 6.57 34.57 28.45
CA ALA A 153 5.59 33.51 28.71
C ALA A 153 6.17 32.42 29.63
N THR A 154 5.34 31.88 30.52
CA THR A 154 5.67 30.71 31.34
C THR A 154 5.52 29.41 30.55
N GLY A 155 4.55 29.36 29.62
CA GLY A 155 4.28 28.22 28.77
C GLY A 155 3.17 28.50 27.75
N TYR A 156 2.70 27.44 27.14
CA TYR A 156 1.72 27.47 26.07
C TYR A 156 0.64 26.44 26.31
N THR A 157 -0.59 26.75 25.90
CA THR A 157 -1.68 25.78 25.85
C THR A 157 -2.03 25.57 24.38
N VAL A 158 -2.02 24.32 23.94
CA VAL A 158 -2.40 23.92 22.59
C VAL A 158 -3.87 23.55 22.57
N TYR A 159 -4.60 24.09 21.61
CA TYR A 159 -6.00 23.83 21.37
C TYR A 159 -6.20 23.20 19.99
N ARG A 160 -7.11 22.23 19.91
CA ARG A 160 -7.45 21.52 18.69
C ARG A 160 -8.95 21.56 18.43
N SER A 161 -9.32 21.68 17.17
CA SER A 161 -10.62 21.36 16.63
C SER A 161 -10.49 20.30 15.54
N ASP A 162 -11.36 19.31 15.54
CA ASP A 162 -11.45 18.21 14.56
C ASP A 162 -12.60 18.40 13.55
N SER A 163 -13.18 19.59 13.50
CA SER A 163 -14.13 19.99 12.46
C SER A 163 -13.96 21.45 12.06
N LYS A 164 -14.34 21.80 10.81
CA LYS A 164 -14.19 23.16 10.27
C LYS A 164 -15.01 24.21 11.02
N SER A 165 -16.13 23.85 11.57
CA SER A 165 -17.04 24.72 12.35
C SER A 165 -17.00 24.39 13.83
N GLY A 166 -16.09 23.51 14.25
CA GLY A 166 -16.07 22.96 15.58
C GLY A 166 -15.49 23.87 16.63
N LYS A 167 -15.83 23.55 17.88
CA LYS A 167 -15.25 24.18 19.05
C LYS A 167 -13.82 23.66 19.25
N TYR A 168 -12.92 24.57 19.61
CA TYR A 168 -11.56 24.18 20.03
C TYR A 168 -11.56 23.68 21.46
N ASN A 169 -10.93 22.55 21.67
CA ASN A 169 -10.69 21.97 22.98
C ASN A 169 -9.22 22.04 23.34
N LYS A 170 -8.92 22.31 24.60
CA LYS A 170 -7.56 22.20 25.13
C LYS A 170 -7.11 20.74 25.04
N ILE A 171 -5.90 20.51 24.48
CA ILE A 171 -5.32 19.17 24.38
C ILE A 171 -4.05 19.00 25.23
N CYS A 172 -3.25 20.07 25.37
CA CYS A 172 -1.99 19.96 26.12
C CYS A 172 -1.52 21.34 26.62
N ASP A 173 -0.79 21.33 27.73
CA ASP A 173 0.10 22.43 28.14
C ASP A 173 1.54 22.06 27.82
N VAL A 174 2.29 23.03 27.27
CA VAL A 174 3.70 22.87 26.87
C VAL A 174 4.54 23.89 27.62
N GLN A 175 5.59 23.43 28.29
CA GLN A 175 6.57 24.27 28.97
C GLN A 175 7.97 24.00 28.43
N GLY A 176 8.79 25.05 28.33
CA GLY A 176 10.18 24.93 27.90
C GLY A 176 10.39 24.53 26.43
N SER A 177 9.33 24.57 25.62
CA SER A 177 9.38 24.21 24.19
C SER A 177 8.37 25.01 23.38
N GLU A 178 8.72 25.33 22.16
CA GLU A 178 7.85 25.93 21.14
C GLU A 178 7.45 24.92 20.06
N LYS A 179 7.38 23.63 20.43
CA LYS A 179 6.99 22.50 19.56
C LYS A 179 6.05 21.58 20.31
N TYR A 180 5.14 20.95 19.57
CA TYR A 180 4.24 19.92 20.08
C TYR A 180 3.93 18.91 18.98
N SER A 181 3.85 17.64 19.33
CA SER A 181 3.41 16.58 18.42
C SER A 181 2.13 15.95 18.94
N ASP A 182 1.04 16.19 18.25
CA ASP A 182 -0.26 15.56 18.48
C ASP A 182 -0.24 14.16 17.88
N LYS A 183 -0.61 13.16 18.67
CA LYS A 183 -0.51 11.73 18.30
C LYS A 183 -1.85 11.05 18.43
N GLU A 184 -1.92 9.78 17.94
CA GLU A 184 -3.13 8.95 17.97
C GLU A 184 -4.32 9.59 17.27
N LEU A 185 -4.04 10.32 16.21
CA LEU A 185 -5.03 10.98 15.40
C LEU A 185 -5.72 10.01 14.44
N THR A 186 -6.92 10.35 13.99
CA THR A 186 -7.66 9.61 12.98
C THR A 186 -7.04 9.86 11.60
N PRO A 187 -6.72 8.83 10.80
CA PRO A 187 -6.27 8.99 9.42
C PRO A 187 -7.33 9.68 8.53
N SER A 188 -6.88 10.35 7.47
CA SER A 188 -7.77 11.06 6.52
C SER A 188 -8.76 11.99 7.21
N HIS A 189 -8.30 12.74 8.17
CA HIS A 189 -9.16 13.60 8.98
C HIS A 189 -8.64 15.02 9.08
N TYR A 190 -9.56 16.00 9.05
CA TYR A 190 -9.26 17.42 9.20
C TYR A 190 -8.96 17.77 10.66
N TYR A 191 -7.97 18.63 10.85
CA TYR A 191 -7.65 19.23 12.15
C TYR A 191 -7.30 20.71 12.00
N SER A 192 -7.63 21.49 13.00
CA SER A 192 -7.22 22.88 13.14
C SER A 192 -6.66 23.13 14.54
N TYR A 193 -5.60 23.92 14.62
CA TYR A 193 -4.91 24.20 15.88
C TYR A 193 -4.71 25.68 16.05
N TYR A 194 -4.78 26.14 17.31
CA TYR A 194 -4.15 27.37 17.74
C TYR A 194 -3.42 27.17 19.05
N VAL A 195 -2.50 28.07 19.36
CA VAL A 195 -1.68 28.03 20.57
C VAL A 195 -1.83 29.37 21.28
N ALA A 196 -2.17 29.32 22.57
CA ALA A 196 -2.20 30.49 23.44
C ALA A 196 -1.02 30.43 24.42
N ALA A 197 -0.22 31.48 24.45
CA ALA A 197 0.80 31.64 25.46
C ALA A 197 0.16 32.02 26.81
N TYR A 198 0.74 31.61 27.93
CA TYR A 198 0.29 32.06 29.24
C TYR A 198 1.45 32.51 30.12
N LYS A 199 1.09 33.44 31.05
CA LYS A 199 1.92 33.81 32.19
C LYS A 199 1.27 33.30 33.45
N GLU A 200 2.04 32.61 34.30
CA GLU A 200 1.56 32.05 35.55
C GLU A 200 2.13 32.79 36.75
N VAL A 201 1.25 33.18 37.69
CA VAL A 201 1.57 33.83 38.95
C VAL A 201 0.61 33.26 40.01
N ASP A 202 1.13 32.73 41.12
CA ASP A 202 0.36 32.15 42.23
C ASP A 202 -0.73 31.18 41.73
N ASP A 203 -0.31 30.23 40.87
CA ASP A 203 -1.15 29.20 40.25
C ASP A 203 -2.30 29.74 39.36
N LYS A 204 -2.33 31.06 39.11
CA LYS A 204 -3.28 31.69 38.20
C LYS A 204 -2.61 32.01 36.85
N ARG A 205 -3.33 31.74 35.76
CA ARG A 205 -2.82 31.95 34.39
C ARG A 205 -3.54 33.10 33.69
N SER A 206 -2.73 33.99 33.15
CA SER A 206 -3.17 35.04 32.21
C SER A 206 -2.81 34.61 30.80
N TYR A 207 -3.83 34.36 29.97
CA TYR A 207 -3.67 33.84 28.59
C TYR A 207 -3.60 34.95 27.57
N SER A 208 -2.77 34.76 26.54
CA SER A 208 -2.84 35.53 25.30
C SER A 208 -4.16 35.30 24.56
N GLY A 209 -4.44 36.10 23.56
CA GLY A 209 -5.51 35.82 22.61
C GLY A 209 -5.26 34.52 21.80
N LYS A 210 -6.23 34.14 21.00
CA LYS A 210 -6.22 32.91 20.19
C LYS A 210 -5.07 32.88 19.17
N GLY A 211 -4.59 34.02 18.71
CA GLY A 211 -3.64 34.09 17.61
C GLY A 211 -4.20 33.54 16.29
N THR A 212 -3.32 33.27 15.34
CA THR A 212 -3.70 32.69 14.04
C THR A 212 -3.75 31.18 14.14
N ALA A 213 -4.89 30.58 13.78
CA ALA A 213 -5.02 29.13 13.69
C ALA A 213 -4.39 28.58 12.42
N VAL A 214 -3.91 27.34 12.47
CA VAL A 214 -3.43 26.58 11.32
C VAL A 214 -4.36 25.40 11.05
N GLU A 215 -4.76 25.26 9.79
CA GLU A 215 -5.57 24.15 9.31
C GLU A 215 -4.72 23.12 8.57
N THR A 216 -5.00 21.85 8.81
CA THR A 216 -4.27 20.72 8.22
C THR A 216 -5.14 19.46 8.22
N ALA A 217 -4.55 18.33 7.79
CA ALA A 217 -5.16 17.03 7.91
C ALA A 217 -4.10 15.95 8.09
N THR A 218 -4.49 14.83 8.65
CA THR A 218 -3.70 13.60 8.63
C THR A 218 -3.71 12.97 7.23
N SER A 219 -2.64 12.26 6.88
CA SER A 219 -2.58 11.43 5.69
C SER A 219 -3.50 10.21 5.79
N PRO A 220 -3.94 9.63 4.67
CA PRO A 220 -4.58 8.32 4.67
C PRO A 220 -3.62 7.22 5.14
N SER A 221 -4.19 6.15 5.67
CA SER A 221 -3.42 4.91 5.91
C SER A 221 -2.99 4.28 4.59
N GLN A 222 -1.84 3.61 4.59
CA GLN A 222 -1.36 2.83 3.47
C GLN A 222 -2.42 1.79 3.04
N VAL A 223 -2.63 1.60 1.73
CA VAL A 223 -3.51 0.53 1.22
C VAL A 223 -2.98 -0.84 1.64
N GLN A 224 -3.87 -1.79 1.86
CA GLN A 224 -3.53 -3.17 2.18
C GLN A 224 -3.89 -4.09 1.00
N ASN A 225 -3.38 -5.32 1.02
CA ASN A 225 -3.70 -6.40 0.08
C ASN A 225 -3.60 -5.98 -1.40
N LEU A 226 -2.58 -5.14 -1.74
CA LEU A 226 -2.32 -4.78 -3.14
C LEU A 226 -1.78 -6.01 -3.87
N GLU A 227 -2.54 -6.46 -4.87
CA GLU A 227 -2.22 -7.65 -5.67
C GLU A 227 -2.64 -7.47 -7.13
N THR A 228 -2.17 -8.36 -8.00
CA THR A 228 -2.61 -8.44 -9.38
C THR A 228 -3.68 -9.52 -9.50
N ILE A 229 -4.91 -9.12 -9.85
CA ILE A 229 -6.06 -10.02 -9.95
C ILE A 229 -6.34 -10.52 -11.37
N VAL A 230 -5.89 -9.80 -12.39
CA VAL A 230 -6.01 -10.21 -13.80
C VAL A 230 -4.71 -9.91 -14.52
N LYS A 231 -4.19 -10.93 -15.23
CA LYS A 231 -3.05 -10.83 -16.13
C LYS A 231 -3.47 -11.26 -17.53
N LYS A 232 -3.17 -10.44 -18.53
CA LYS A 232 -3.36 -10.73 -19.95
C LYS A 232 -2.09 -10.37 -20.71
N THR A 233 -2.01 -10.74 -21.97
CA THR A 233 -0.87 -10.42 -22.84
C THR A 233 -0.62 -8.92 -22.96
N ASN A 234 -1.66 -8.09 -22.94
CA ASN A 234 -1.57 -6.65 -23.14
C ASN A 234 -2.24 -5.81 -22.04
N SER A 235 -2.62 -6.41 -20.92
CA SER A 235 -3.22 -5.67 -19.80
C SER A 235 -3.07 -6.36 -18.45
N LEU A 236 -3.02 -5.55 -17.40
CA LEU A 236 -2.92 -5.98 -16.00
C LEU A 236 -3.98 -5.26 -15.18
N THR A 237 -4.66 -5.99 -14.29
CA THR A 237 -5.58 -5.39 -13.32
C THR A 237 -5.03 -5.63 -11.92
N ILE A 238 -4.79 -4.55 -11.20
CA ILE A 238 -4.41 -4.57 -9.78
C ILE A 238 -5.61 -4.22 -8.91
N SER A 239 -5.66 -4.76 -7.71
CA SER A 239 -6.65 -4.44 -6.67
C SER A 239 -5.99 -4.25 -5.33
N TRP A 240 -6.67 -3.53 -4.44
CA TRP A 240 -6.22 -3.26 -3.06
C TRP A 240 -7.43 -3.03 -2.15
N ASP A 241 -7.22 -3.06 -0.85
CA ASP A 241 -8.26 -2.71 0.11
C ASP A 241 -8.48 -1.20 0.20
N GLU A 242 -9.71 -0.79 0.48
CA GLU A 242 -10.06 0.62 0.68
C GLU A 242 -9.25 1.22 1.84
N SER A 243 -8.58 2.34 1.60
CA SER A 243 -8.03 3.17 2.67
C SER A 243 -9.12 4.08 3.21
N ALA A 244 -9.45 3.94 4.49
CA ALA A 244 -10.57 4.62 5.12
C ALA A 244 -10.55 6.15 4.90
N ASN A 245 -11.68 6.69 4.43
CA ASN A 245 -11.88 8.11 4.13
C ASN A 245 -10.89 8.69 3.10
N ALA A 246 -10.16 7.88 2.34
CA ALA A 246 -9.36 8.38 1.23
C ALA A 246 -10.27 9.08 0.20
N SER A 247 -9.80 10.17 -0.38
CA SER A 247 -10.49 10.86 -1.47
C SER A 247 -10.21 10.21 -2.84
N GLY A 248 -9.21 9.35 -2.89
CA GLY A 248 -8.80 8.64 -4.09
C GLY A 248 -7.38 8.08 -4.00
N TYR A 249 -6.86 7.66 -5.15
CA TYR A 249 -5.55 7.01 -5.24
C TYR A 249 -4.73 7.56 -6.41
N VAL A 250 -3.42 7.59 -6.26
CA VAL A 250 -2.48 7.81 -7.36
C VAL A 250 -1.77 6.50 -7.64
N VAL A 251 -1.84 6.05 -8.88
CA VAL A 251 -1.11 4.86 -9.35
C VAL A 251 0.15 5.33 -10.07
N TYR A 252 1.28 4.84 -9.61
CA TYR A 252 2.57 4.98 -10.27
C TYR A 252 2.94 3.64 -10.91
N ARG A 253 3.59 3.69 -12.06
CA ARG A 253 4.09 2.53 -12.79
C ARG A 253 5.58 2.66 -13.03
N MET A 254 6.28 1.56 -12.99
CA MET A 254 7.66 1.39 -13.43
C MET A 254 7.71 0.25 -14.46
N SER A 255 8.45 0.43 -15.52
CA SER A 255 8.84 -0.60 -16.49
C SER A 255 10.32 -0.42 -16.82
N ASN A 256 10.99 -1.49 -17.19
CA ASN A 256 12.37 -1.44 -17.68
C ASN A 256 12.44 -1.37 -19.21
N ASN A 257 11.31 -1.34 -19.90
CA ASN A 257 11.25 -1.22 -21.35
C ASN A 257 11.49 0.23 -21.79
N GLU A 258 12.53 0.47 -22.55
CA GLU A 258 12.91 1.79 -23.08
C GLU A 258 11.86 2.39 -24.00
N ASN A 259 11.10 1.56 -24.71
CA ASN A 259 10.07 2.00 -25.65
C ASN A 259 8.76 2.45 -24.98
N GLU A 260 8.58 2.23 -23.66
CA GLU A 260 7.36 2.58 -22.94
C GLU A 260 7.39 3.95 -22.26
N TYR A 261 8.55 4.52 -22.07
CA TYR A 261 8.71 5.82 -21.44
C TYR A 261 9.55 6.74 -22.31
N GLU A 262 8.89 7.71 -22.91
CA GLU A 262 9.61 8.85 -23.44
C GLU A 262 10.29 9.58 -22.28
N GLY A 263 11.59 9.72 -22.35
CA GLY A 263 12.34 10.63 -21.51
C GLY A 263 12.06 12.06 -21.93
N GLU A 264 12.48 13.00 -21.13
CA GLU A 264 12.41 14.42 -21.47
C GLU A 264 13.81 15.01 -21.62
N TRP A 265 13.96 15.93 -22.57
CA TRP A 265 15.16 16.76 -22.68
C TRP A 265 15.10 17.86 -21.62
N VAL A 266 15.95 17.78 -20.62
CA VAL A 266 16.03 18.76 -19.53
C VAL A 266 17.33 19.55 -19.68
N TYR A 267 17.23 20.87 -19.64
CA TYR A 267 18.42 21.70 -19.61
C TYR A 267 19.19 21.50 -18.30
N ASP A 268 20.44 21.06 -18.39
CA ASP A 268 21.32 20.87 -17.23
C ASP A 268 22.25 22.10 -17.11
N GLU A 269 22.06 22.90 -16.08
CA GLU A 269 22.84 24.12 -15.83
C GLU A 269 24.34 23.85 -15.62
N ASN A 270 24.72 22.63 -15.20
CA ASN A 270 26.12 22.27 -15.02
C ASN A 270 26.79 21.82 -16.33
N ALA A 271 26.02 21.22 -17.23
CA ALA A 271 26.49 20.79 -18.54
C ALA A 271 26.38 21.93 -19.60
N TYR A 272 25.63 23.01 -19.32
CA TYR A 272 25.24 24.03 -20.27
C TYR A 272 24.61 23.49 -21.56
N ASP A 273 23.87 22.37 -21.46
CA ASP A 273 23.24 21.69 -22.59
C ASP A 273 21.98 20.95 -22.15
N TYR A 274 21.18 20.50 -23.15
CA TYR A 274 20.03 19.64 -22.91
C TYR A 274 20.46 18.20 -22.77
N VAL A 275 20.17 17.58 -21.63
CA VAL A 275 20.44 16.18 -21.32
C VAL A 275 19.13 15.39 -21.38
N TYR A 276 19.13 14.28 -22.14
CA TYR A 276 17.98 13.37 -22.18
C TYR A 276 17.89 12.57 -20.86
N LYS A 277 16.83 12.81 -20.10
CA LYS A 277 16.54 12.05 -18.87
C LYS A 277 15.52 10.96 -19.16
N SER A 278 16.00 9.73 -19.29
CA SER A 278 15.14 8.55 -19.42
C SER A 278 14.38 8.27 -18.12
N ASN A 279 13.12 7.85 -18.25
CA ASN A 279 12.27 7.37 -17.15
C ASN A 279 12.30 5.85 -16.97
N VAL A 280 13.13 5.13 -17.72
CA VAL A 280 13.31 3.68 -17.59
C VAL A 280 13.76 3.32 -16.17
N GLY A 281 13.13 2.31 -15.57
CA GLY A 281 13.39 1.89 -14.20
C GLY A 281 12.95 2.88 -13.11
N LYS A 282 12.21 3.95 -13.45
CA LYS A 282 11.65 4.90 -12.49
C LYS A 282 10.15 4.76 -12.35
N TYR A 283 9.64 5.06 -11.17
CA TYR A 283 8.19 5.16 -10.96
C TYR A 283 7.68 6.50 -11.49
N VAL A 284 6.86 6.44 -12.52
CA VAL A 284 6.18 7.62 -13.07
C VAL A 284 4.70 7.59 -12.68
N LYS A 285 4.12 8.77 -12.48
CA LYS A 285 2.69 8.93 -12.21
C LYS A 285 1.91 8.53 -13.46
N TYR A 286 1.10 7.48 -13.32
CA TYR A 286 0.40 6.89 -14.46
C TYR A 286 -1.10 7.17 -14.46
N ALA A 287 -1.76 7.09 -13.30
CA ALA A 287 -3.18 7.37 -13.19
C ALA A 287 -3.55 8.06 -11.88
N VAL A 288 -4.65 8.81 -11.90
CA VAL A 288 -5.29 9.37 -10.70
C VAL A 288 -6.74 8.91 -10.65
N ILE A 289 -7.07 8.17 -9.61
CA ILE A 289 -8.41 7.69 -9.32
C ILE A 289 -9.03 8.66 -8.32
N LYS A 290 -10.07 9.41 -8.74
CA LYS A 290 -10.72 10.46 -7.93
C LYS A 290 -11.91 9.94 -7.10
N ASP A 291 -11.90 8.65 -6.81
CA ASP A 291 -12.92 7.96 -6.04
C ASP A 291 -12.24 7.04 -5.03
N GLY A 292 -12.39 7.34 -3.75
CA GLY A 292 -11.80 6.56 -2.65
C GLY A 292 -12.40 5.16 -2.49
N LYS A 293 -13.56 4.92 -3.11
CA LYS A 293 -14.24 3.61 -3.13
C LYS A 293 -13.77 2.70 -4.25
N LYS A 294 -13.13 3.27 -5.27
CA LYS A 294 -12.63 2.51 -6.42
C LYS A 294 -11.26 1.91 -6.11
N THR A 295 -11.25 0.65 -5.78
CA THR A 295 -10.08 -0.11 -5.32
C THR A 295 -9.48 -1.04 -6.38
N THR A 296 -9.73 -0.77 -7.66
CA THR A 296 -9.16 -1.50 -8.78
C THR A 296 -8.68 -0.55 -9.87
N TYR A 297 -7.64 -0.97 -10.57
CA TYR A 297 -7.11 -0.27 -11.73
C TYR A 297 -6.67 -1.26 -12.81
N THR A 298 -7.16 -1.08 -14.04
CA THR A 298 -6.73 -1.87 -15.21
C THR A 298 -5.82 -1.02 -16.09
N ASN A 299 -4.57 -1.42 -16.22
CA ASN A 299 -3.63 -0.87 -17.18
C ASN A 299 -3.75 -1.67 -18.50
N LYS A 300 -3.93 -0.97 -19.60
CA LYS A 300 -4.13 -1.55 -20.95
C LYS A 300 -3.00 -1.12 -21.89
N ASN A 301 -2.95 -1.76 -23.09
CA ASN A 301 -1.96 -1.50 -24.13
C ASN A 301 -0.53 -1.64 -23.63
N LEU A 302 -0.31 -2.69 -22.86
CA LEU A 302 1.00 -3.10 -22.37
C LEU A 302 1.65 -4.02 -23.41
N ASN A 303 2.98 -4.05 -23.43
CA ASN A 303 3.74 -5.05 -24.16
C ASN A 303 3.58 -6.40 -23.46
N GLU A 304 3.51 -7.48 -24.22
CA GLU A 304 3.49 -8.83 -23.67
C GLU A 304 4.88 -9.22 -23.12
N GLN A 305 4.91 -10.22 -22.25
CA GLN A 305 6.13 -10.74 -21.60
C GLN A 305 6.98 -9.65 -20.92
N GLN A 306 6.32 -8.57 -20.48
CA GLN A 306 7.00 -7.43 -19.88
C GLN A 306 6.70 -7.32 -18.39
N ALA A 307 7.75 -7.15 -17.58
CA ALA A 307 7.64 -6.89 -16.15
C ALA A 307 7.21 -5.44 -15.88
N TYR A 308 6.32 -5.28 -14.91
CA TYR A 308 5.81 -3.99 -14.43
C TYR A 308 5.78 -3.98 -12.92
N SER A 309 6.05 -2.83 -12.35
CA SER A 309 5.84 -2.60 -10.92
C SER A 309 4.89 -1.42 -10.72
N TYR A 310 3.93 -1.59 -9.83
CA TYR A 310 2.95 -0.56 -9.50
C TYR A 310 3.09 -0.13 -8.04
N ARG A 311 2.93 1.18 -7.81
CA ARG A 311 2.74 1.75 -6.48
C ARG A 311 1.38 2.41 -6.41
N VAL A 312 0.63 2.12 -5.37
CA VAL A 312 -0.65 2.77 -5.08
C VAL A 312 -0.47 3.64 -3.85
N VAL A 313 -0.76 4.93 -4.03
CA VAL A 313 -0.65 5.96 -2.99
C VAL A 313 -2.06 6.50 -2.72
N PRO A 314 -2.66 6.28 -1.56
CA PRO A 314 -3.93 6.90 -1.20
C PRO A 314 -3.72 8.39 -0.93
N TYR A 315 -4.72 9.22 -1.22
CA TYR A 315 -4.71 10.63 -0.84
C TYR A 315 -6.03 11.08 -0.22
N PHE A 316 -5.91 12.04 0.68
CA PHE A 316 -7.03 12.78 1.26
C PHE A 316 -6.99 14.23 0.79
N LYS A 317 -8.13 14.78 0.34
CA LYS A 317 -8.24 16.17 -0.11
C LYS A 317 -9.02 16.98 0.91
N SER A 318 -8.40 17.98 1.51
CA SER A 318 -9.02 18.91 2.46
C SER A 318 -8.60 20.34 2.17
N ASN A 319 -9.55 21.27 2.12
CA ASN A 319 -9.32 22.70 1.85
C ASN A 319 -8.45 22.97 0.63
N GLY A 320 -8.66 22.23 -0.47
CA GLY A 320 -7.87 22.36 -1.71
C GLY A 320 -6.48 21.74 -1.67
N LYS A 321 -6.00 21.30 -0.50
CA LYS A 321 -4.70 20.64 -0.33
C LYS A 321 -4.84 19.12 -0.40
N TYR A 322 -3.78 18.45 -0.87
CA TYR A 322 -3.69 17.00 -0.94
C TYR A 322 -2.70 16.49 0.12
N TYR A 323 -3.13 15.49 0.86
CA TYR A 323 -2.36 14.78 1.89
C TYR A 323 -2.20 13.34 1.43
N TYR A 324 -0.96 12.93 1.16
CA TYR A 324 -0.66 11.61 0.62
C TYR A 324 -0.24 10.66 1.73
N GLY A 325 -0.78 9.43 1.68
CA GLY A 325 -0.32 8.33 2.53
C GLY A 325 0.91 7.64 1.96
N ASP A 326 1.40 6.64 2.67
CA ASP A 326 2.50 5.81 2.18
C ASP A 326 2.03 4.91 1.03
N TYR A 327 2.95 4.57 0.12
CA TYR A 327 2.65 3.69 -0.99
C TYR A 327 2.75 2.21 -0.59
N ARG A 328 1.91 1.37 -1.20
CA ARG A 328 2.11 -0.08 -1.30
C ARG A 328 2.57 -0.41 -2.71
N GLN A 329 3.41 -1.44 -2.84
CA GLN A 329 3.98 -1.85 -4.12
C GLN A 329 3.63 -3.29 -4.45
N VAL A 330 3.40 -3.58 -5.74
CA VAL A 330 3.30 -4.92 -6.32
C VAL A 330 4.14 -4.96 -7.59
N SER A 331 4.93 -6.04 -7.76
CA SER A 331 5.62 -6.36 -9.01
C SER A 331 4.87 -7.50 -9.71
N THR A 332 4.69 -7.37 -11.00
CA THR A 332 3.90 -8.27 -11.83
C THR A 332 4.36 -8.16 -13.28
N GLY A 333 3.70 -8.85 -14.20
CA GLY A 333 3.98 -8.70 -15.63
C GLY A 333 2.81 -9.19 -16.46
N THR A 334 2.81 -8.75 -17.72
CA THR A 334 1.96 -9.32 -18.76
C THR A 334 2.42 -10.75 -19.03
N VAL A 335 1.47 -11.59 -19.35
CA VAL A 335 1.71 -13.02 -19.49
C VAL A 335 1.90 -13.40 -20.95
N THR A 336 2.51 -14.55 -21.17
CA THR A 336 2.47 -15.29 -22.42
C THR A 336 1.08 -15.90 -22.62
N GLU A 337 0.89 -16.57 -23.73
CA GLU A 337 -0.31 -17.38 -23.96
C GLU A 337 -0.50 -18.42 -22.86
N THR A 338 -1.76 -18.82 -22.69
CA THR A 338 -2.11 -19.89 -21.76
C THR A 338 -1.82 -21.23 -22.42
N PRO A 339 -1.04 -22.14 -21.78
CA PRO A 339 -0.83 -23.47 -22.35
C PRO A 339 -2.15 -24.23 -22.56
N GLU A 340 -2.36 -24.72 -23.77
CA GLU A 340 -3.40 -25.69 -24.08
C GLU A 340 -2.85 -27.07 -23.68
N ILE A 341 -3.44 -27.67 -22.66
CA ILE A 341 -2.92 -28.90 -22.08
C ILE A 341 -3.79 -30.11 -22.43
N GLU A 342 -3.15 -31.23 -22.70
CA GLU A 342 -3.76 -32.54 -22.76
C GLU A 342 -3.30 -33.36 -21.56
N VAL A 343 -4.21 -34.04 -20.88
CA VAL A 343 -3.91 -34.78 -19.65
C VAL A 343 -4.28 -36.26 -19.79
N PHE A 344 -3.34 -37.12 -19.46
CA PHE A 344 -3.47 -38.56 -19.62
C PHE A 344 -3.09 -39.31 -18.35
N SER A 345 -3.57 -40.58 -18.25
CA SER A 345 -3.04 -41.53 -17.28
C SER A 345 -1.94 -42.38 -17.92
N ARG A 346 -0.82 -42.58 -17.24
CA ARG A 346 0.32 -43.39 -17.67
C ARG A 346 0.87 -44.22 -16.52
N ASP A 347 0.59 -45.51 -16.46
CA ASP A 347 1.09 -46.45 -15.45
C ASP A 347 1.10 -45.86 -14.02
N LYS A 348 -0.08 -45.62 -13.47
CA LYS A 348 -0.29 -45.06 -12.12
C LYS A 348 0.26 -43.62 -11.96
N ARG A 349 0.44 -42.90 -13.05
CA ARG A 349 0.89 -41.51 -13.06
C ARG A 349 -0.07 -40.65 -13.88
N VAL A 350 -0.01 -39.36 -13.70
CA VAL A 350 -0.66 -38.39 -14.56
C VAL A 350 0.42 -37.70 -15.39
N MET A 351 0.18 -37.62 -16.68
CA MET A 351 1.01 -36.91 -17.63
C MET A 351 0.20 -35.77 -18.26
N ALA A 352 0.81 -34.60 -18.40
CA ALA A 352 0.29 -33.53 -19.23
C ALA A 352 1.29 -33.17 -20.32
N LYS A 353 0.75 -32.85 -21.50
CA LYS A 353 1.48 -32.32 -22.64
C LYS A 353 0.87 -31.01 -23.08
N TRP A 354 1.64 -30.16 -23.67
CA TRP A 354 1.22 -28.86 -24.23
C TRP A 354 2.14 -28.44 -25.39
N TYR A 355 1.68 -27.51 -26.20
CA TYR A 355 2.52 -26.89 -27.22
C TYR A 355 3.50 -25.90 -26.60
N PRO A 356 4.70 -25.70 -27.19
CA PRO A 356 5.62 -24.66 -26.76
C PRO A 356 4.94 -23.29 -26.79
N ILE A 357 5.24 -22.49 -25.78
CA ILE A 357 4.78 -21.10 -25.71
C ILE A 357 5.98 -20.18 -25.95
N ASP A 358 5.89 -19.34 -26.96
CA ASP A 358 6.97 -18.41 -27.31
C ASP A 358 7.36 -17.54 -26.11
N GLY A 359 8.67 -17.42 -25.87
CA GLY A 359 9.24 -16.63 -24.78
C GLY A 359 9.00 -17.20 -23.39
N ALA A 360 8.54 -18.42 -23.26
CA ALA A 360 8.48 -19.09 -21.95
C ALA A 360 9.87 -19.64 -21.55
N ASP A 361 10.33 -19.28 -20.35
CA ASP A 361 11.54 -19.87 -19.73
C ASP A 361 11.24 -21.23 -19.07
N GLY A 362 9.99 -21.64 -19.02
CA GLY A 362 9.58 -22.92 -18.51
C GLY A 362 8.12 -22.96 -18.06
N TYR A 363 7.73 -24.08 -17.46
CA TYR A 363 6.37 -24.39 -17.08
C TYR A 363 6.30 -24.89 -15.65
N ALA A 364 5.21 -24.53 -14.96
CA ALA A 364 4.92 -24.99 -13.62
C ALA A 364 3.66 -25.88 -13.64
N PHE A 365 3.80 -27.10 -13.17
CA PHE A 365 2.76 -28.11 -13.12
C PHE A 365 2.14 -28.18 -11.73
N TYR A 366 0.83 -27.98 -11.67
CA TYR A 366 0.04 -28.05 -10.44
C TYR A 366 -1.02 -29.14 -10.53
N MET A 367 -1.30 -29.78 -9.40
CA MET A 367 -2.30 -30.84 -9.31
C MET A 367 -3.16 -30.72 -8.06
N SER A 368 -4.41 -31.12 -8.18
CA SER A 368 -5.39 -31.24 -7.09
C SER A 368 -6.24 -32.50 -7.23
N GLU A 369 -6.77 -33.00 -6.13
CA GLU A 369 -7.80 -34.04 -6.09
C GLU A 369 -9.24 -33.49 -6.19
N SER A 370 -9.38 -32.15 -6.18
CA SER A 370 -10.65 -31.42 -6.30
C SER A 370 -10.55 -30.37 -7.39
N LYS A 371 -11.62 -30.21 -8.21
CA LYS A 371 -11.69 -29.20 -9.27
C LYS A 371 -11.49 -27.78 -8.74
N ASN A 372 -11.94 -27.50 -7.53
CA ASN A 372 -11.84 -26.19 -6.90
C ASN A 372 -10.55 -26.00 -6.07
N GLY A 373 -9.66 -26.97 -6.05
CA GLY A 373 -8.40 -26.93 -5.31
C GLY A 373 -8.49 -27.41 -3.86
N PRO A 374 -7.47 -27.18 -3.06
CA PRO A 374 -6.24 -26.43 -3.38
C PRO A 374 -5.34 -27.18 -4.37
N TYR A 375 -4.73 -26.43 -5.31
CA TYR A 375 -3.75 -26.95 -6.25
C TYR A 375 -2.33 -26.82 -5.66
N LYS A 376 -1.59 -27.93 -5.70
CA LYS A 376 -0.22 -27.99 -5.19
C LYS A 376 0.75 -28.09 -6.35
N LEU A 377 1.82 -27.27 -6.30
CA LEU A 377 2.94 -27.38 -7.25
C LEU A 377 3.59 -28.77 -7.11
N GLN A 378 3.70 -29.48 -8.22
CA GLN A 378 4.37 -30.79 -8.31
C GLN A 378 5.80 -30.64 -8.77
N GLY A 379 6.07 -29.64 -9.62
CA GLY A 379 7.39 -29.34 -10.15
C GLY A 379 7.34 -28.31 -11.26
N THR A 380 8.52 -27.97 -11.77
CA THR A 380 8.72 -27.14 -12.95
C THR A 380 9.51 -27.92 -13.99
N THR A 381 9.34 -27.60 -15.26
CA THR A 381 10.06 -28.16 -16.41
C THR A 381 10.26 -27.09 -17.46
N ASP A 382 11.28 -27.21 -18.25
CA ASP A 382 11.52 -26.50 -19.52
C ASP A 382 10.98 -27.26 -20.74
N ASP A 383 10.64 -28.55 -20.54
CA ASP A 383 9.94 -29.38 -21.52
C ASP A 383 8.45 -29.04 -21.66
N THR A 384 7.86 -29.49 -22.78
CA THR A 384 6.42 -29.41 -23.05
C THR A 384 5.62 -30.61 -22.52
N VAL A 385 6.19 -31.36 -21.61
CA VAL A 385 5.58 -32.50 -20.95
C VAL A 385 5.96 -32.56 -19.48
N TYR A 386 5.02 -33.01 -18.65
CA TYR A 386 5.30 -33.32 -17.25
C TYR A 386 4.67 -34.64 -16.86
N LEU A 387 5.45 -35.52 -16.23
CA LEU A 387 5.01 -36.81 -15.72
C LEU A 387 5.15 -36.85 -14.19
N THR A 388 4.06 -37.10 -13.48
CA THR A 388 4.06 -37.16 -12.02
C THR A 388 4.79 -38.40 -11.48
N LYS A 389 5.07 -38.43 -10.19
CA LYS A 389 5.35 -39.65 -9.46
C LYS A 389 4.11 -40.55 -9.47
N GLN A 390 4.27 -41.83 -9.02
CA GLN A 390 3.13 -42.77 -8.91
C GLN A 390 2.04 -42.21 -7.97
N LEU A 391 0.77 -42.40 -8.38
CA LEU A 391 -0.42 -41.88 -7.73
C LEU A 391 -1.39 -43.05 -7.41
N THR A 392 -2.46 -42.70 -6.70
CA THR A 392 -3.51 -43.68 -6.37
C THR A 392 -4.37 -43.99 -7.62
N VAL A 393 -4.46 -45.26 -7.96
CA VAL A 393 -5.28 -45.74 -9.08
C VAL A 393 -6.76 -45.56 -8.80
N ASN A 394 -7.56 -45.37 -9.85
CA ASN A 394 -9.02 -45.10 -9.83
C ASN A 394 -9.40 -43.80 -9.13
N LYS A 395 -8.45 -42.88 -8.95
CA LYS A 395 -8.68 -41.56 -8.41
C LYS A 395 -8.58 -40.49 -9.51
N LYS A 396 -9.51 -39.53 -9.48
CA LYS A 396 -9.53 -38.38 -10.40
C LYS A 396 -8.57 -37.31 -9.92
N TYR A 397 -7.78 -36.77 -10.82
CA TYR A 397 -6.86 -35.67 -10.57
C TYR A 397 -7.12 -34.53 -11.56
N TYR A 398 -7.07 -33.31 -11.05
CA TYR A 398 -7.20 -32.06 -11.81
C TYR A 398 -5.83 -31.43 -11.94
N VAL A 399 -5.51 -31.00 -13.15
CA VAL A 399 -4.18 -30.52 -13.54
C VAL A 399 -4.28 -29.09 -14.05
N ARG A 400 -3.27 -28.30 -13.74
CA ARG A 400 -3.04 -26.97 -14.28
C ARG A 400 -1.58 -26.82 -14.67
N VAL A 401 -1.32 -26.22 -15.82
CA VAL A 401 0.03 -25.84 -16.25
C VAL A 401 0.04 -24.36 -16.52
N CYS A 402 1.06 -23.67 -16.01
CA CYS A 402 1.33 -22.28 -16.30
C CYS A 402 2.68 -22.17 -17.00
N ALA A 403 2.77 -21.49 -18.12
CA ALA A 403 4.03 -21.01 -18.63
C ALA A 403 4.55 -19.89 -17.72
N TYR A 404 5.87 -19.73 -17.59
CA TYR A 404 6.46 -18.59 -16.92
C TYR A 404 7.67 -18.06 -17.69
N TYR A 405 7.93 -16.78 -17.52
CA TYR A 405 9.22 -16.20 -17.84
C TYR A 405 9.84 -15.56 -16.58
N VAL A 406 11.16 -15.42 -16.57
CA VAL A 406 11.90 -14.78 -15.49
C VAL A 406 12.09 -13.31 -15.86
N ALA A 407 11.62 -12.41 -14.99
CA ALA A 407 11.78 -10.98 -15.20
C ALA A 407 13.25 -10.55 -15.19
N ASP A 408 13.52 -9.32 -15.65
CA ASP A 408 14.88 -8.74 -15.77
C ASP A 408 15.69 -8.74 -14.45
N ASP A 409 15.03 -8.91 -13.31
CA ASP A 409 15.69 -9.06 -12.02
C ASP A 409 16.35 -10.44 -11.82
N GLY A 410 16.17 -11.36 -12.77
CA GLY A 410 16.68 -12.73 -12.74
C GLY A 410 16.07 -13.63 -11.66
N LYS A 411 15.02 -13.20 -11.00
CA LYS A 411 14.43 -13.89 -9.84
C LYS A 411 12.91 -14.00 -9.88
N THR A 412 12.23 -12.96 -10.32
CA THR A 412 10.77 -12.90 -10.32
C THR A 412 10.21 -13.70 -11.48
N LYS A 413 9.51 -14.80 -11.19
CA LYS A 413 8.78 -15.57 -12.20
C LYS A 413 7.39 -14.96 -12.43
N VAL A 414 7.06 -14.63 -13.67
CA VAL A 414 5.74 -14.16 -14.09
C VAL A 414 5.03 -15.31 -14.79
N TYR A 415 3.91 -15.74 -14.23
CA TYR A 415 3.17 -16.92 -14.68
C TYR A 415 2.02 -16.53 -15.60
N SER A 416 1.79 -17.32 -16.67
CA SER A 416 0.59 -17.24 -17.51
C SER A 416 -0.68 -17.57 -16.73
N ASN A 417 -1.85 -17.37 -17.35
CA ASN A 417 -3.07 -18.03 -16.90
C ASN A 417 -2.94 -19.55 -17.07
N TYR A 418 -3.95 -20.31 -16.64
CA TYR A 418 -4.02 -21.76 -16.77
C TYR A 418 -5.39 -22.21 -17.24
N LYS A 419 -5.44 -23.33 -17.96
CA LYS A 419 -6.63 -24.16 -18.09
C LYS A 419 -6.61 -25.26 -17.03
N THR A 420 -7.78 -25.80 -16.73
CA THR A 420 -7.90 -26.93 -15.82
C THR A 420 -8.44 -28.11 -16.60
N GLU A 421 -7.64 -29.16 -16.72
CA GLU A 421 -8.00 -30.43 -17.30
C GLU A 421 -7.96 -31.53 -16.24
N ASP A 422 -8.56 -32.68 -16.52
CA ASP A 422 -8.58 -33.77 -15.57
C ASP A 422 -8.40 -35.14 -16.21
N THR A 423 -7.95 -36.08 -15.40
CA THR A 423 -7.89 -37.51 -15.78
C THR A 423 -8.09 -38.39 -14.56
N THR A 424 -8.56 -39.61 -14.80
CA THR A 424 -8.59 -40.67 -13.76
C THR A 424 -7.34 -41.51 -13.89
N CYS A 425 -6.54 -41.58 -12.81
CA CYS A 425 -5.32 -42.37 -12.78
C CYS A 425 -5.66 -43.88 -12.92
N THR A 426 -5.05 -44.55 -13.88
CA THR A 426 -5.26 -45.98 -14.18
C THR A 426 -3.95 -46.74 -14.20
N THR A 427 -4.00 -48.05 -14.19
CA THR A 427 -2.90 -48.94 -14.51
C THR A 427 -2.76 -49.09 -16.02
N GLY A 428 -1.56 -49.36 -16.50
CA GLY A 428 -1.26 -49.58 -17.91
C GLY A 428 -0.83 -48.32 -18.63
N ASN A 429 -0.14 -48.49 -19.74
CA ASN A 429 0.53 -47.48 -20.54
C ASN A 429 -0.13 -47.48 -21.93
N ARG A 430 -0.98 -46.48 -22.18
CA ARG A 430 -1.65 -46.31 -23.48
C ARG A 430 -1.26 -44.99 -24.10
N VAL A 431 -0.68 -45.05 -25.30
CA VAL A 431 -0.34 -43.91 -26.12
C VAL A 431 -1.31 -43.84 -27.29
N TYR A 432 -2.13 -42.80 -27.36
CA TYR A 432 -3.18 -42.66 -28.36
C TYR A 432 -4.09 -43.93 -28.35
N LYS A 433 -4.12 -44.69 -29.42
CA LYS A 433 -4.89 -45.98 -29.52
C LYS A 433 -4.08 -47.23 -29.21
N TYR A 434 -2.78 -47.13 -28.92
CA TYR A 434 -1.86 -48.25 -28.76
C TYR A 434 -1.48 -48.48 -27.29
N ASN A 435 -1.40 -49.75 -26.89
CA ASN A 435 -0.80 -50.13 -25.61
C ASN A 435 0.71 -50.32 -25.81
N VAL A 436 1.50 -49.76 -24.95
CA VAL A 436 2.97 -49.84 -25.01
C VAL A 436 3.57 -50.27 -23.66
N PRO A 437 4.77 -50.88 -23.64
CA PRO A 437 5.49 -51.14 -22.40
C PRO A 437 6.01 -49.83 -21.78
N ASP A 438 6.74 -49.91 -20.65
CA ASP A 438 7.32 -48.75 -19.95
C ASP A 438 8.55 -48.16 -20.67
N THR A 439 9.09 -48.83 -21.69
CA THR A 439 10.19 -48.35 -22.52
C THR A 439 9.73 -48.29 -23.97
N TYR A 440 9.64 -47.08 -24.53
CA TYR A 440 9.11 -46.85 -25.88
C TYR A 440 9.49 -45.46 -26.36
N ILE A 441 9.37 -45.23 -27.66
CA ILE A 441 9.45 -43.92 -28.30
C ILE A 441 8.05 -43.45 -28.71
N GLU A 442 7.74 -42.21 -28.47
CA GLU A 442 6.48 -41.57 -28.84
C GLU A 442 6.75 -40.40 -29.76
N ILE A 443 6.06 -40.34 -30.90
CA ILE A 443 6.19 -39.26 -31.89
C ILE A 443 4.79 -38.74 -32.20
N ASP A 444 4.55 -37.48 -31.88
CA ASP A 444 3.30 -36.77 -32.16
C ASP A 444 3.54 -35.84 -33.35
N LEU A 445 2.89 -36.14 -34.48
CA LEU A 445 3.06 -35.39 -35.72
C LEU A 445 2.39 -34.02 -35.68
N ASP A 446 1.33 -33.85 -34.90
CA ASP A 446 0.69 -32.53 -34.72
C ASP A 446 1.56 -31.60 -33.87
N MET A 447 2.27 -32.16 -32.89
CA MET A 447 3.17 -31.39 -32.03
C MET A 447 4.59 -31.25 -32.62
N GLN A 448 4.91 -32.00 -33.69
CA GLN A 448 6.28 -32.10 -34.21
C GLN A 448 7.31 -32.37 -33.11
N HIS A 449 6.98 -33.33 -32.23
CA HIS A 449 7.77 -33.61 -31.04
C HIS A 449 7.91 -35.11 -30.80
N MET A 450 9.08 -35.52 -30.27
CA MET A 450 9.42 -36.90 -29.94
C MET A 450 9.82 -37.03 -28.49
N TRP A 451 9.36 -38.09 -27.83
CA TRP A 451 9.74 -38.47 -26.46
C TRP A 451 10.23 -39.90 -26.43
N TYR A 452 11.30 -40.11 -25.67
CA TYR A 452 11.80 -41.44 -25.35
C TYR A 452 11.60 -41.70 -23.86
N TYR A 453 10.92 -42.80 -23.55
CA TYR A 453 10.70 -43.26 -22.18
C TYR A 453 11.50 -44.54 -21.93
N GLU A 454 12.21 -44.61 -20.82
CA GLU A 454 12.90 -45.81 -20.34
C GLU A 454 12.38 -46.17 -18.93
N LYS A 455 11.85 -47.39 -18.77
CA LYS A 455 11.30 -47.87 -17.49
C LYS A 455 10.28 -46.88 -16.87
N GLY A 456 9.45 -46.31 -17.71
CA GLY A 456 8.42 -45.34 -17.33
C GLY A 456 8.95 -43.96 -16.94
N LYS A 457 10.21 -43.66 -17.17
CA LYS A 457 10.78 -42.30 -16.98
C LYS A 457 11.00 -41.64 -18.34
N LEU A 458 10.68 -40.38 -18.44
CA LEU A 458 11.09 -39.56 -19.59
C LEU A 458 12.62 -39.41 -19.57
N VAL A 459 13.28 -39.74 -20.68
CA VAL A 459 14.73 -39.69 -20.84
C VAL A 459 15.10 -38.63 -21.85
N VAL A 460 14.42 -38.57 -23.01
CA VAL A 460 14.64 -37.57 -24.05
C VAL A 460 13.31 -36.96 -24.42
N SER A 461 13.28 -35.65 -24.56
CA SER A 461 12.21 -34.83 -25.10
C SER A 461 12.84 -33.87 -26.09
N THR A 462 12.34 -33.85 -27.32
CA THR A 462 12.94 -33.04 -28.40
C THR A 462 11.94 -32.69 -29.49
N PRO A 463 11.95 -31.44 -29.99
CA PRO A 463 11.29 -31.14 -31.22
C PRO A 463 11.93 -31.88 -32.38
N VAL A 464 11.15 -32.20 -33.40
CA VAL A 464 11.60 -32.92 -34.62
C VAL A 464 11.03 -32.25 -35.85
N VAL A 465 11.53 -32.62 -37.03
CA VAL A 465 10.87 -32.32 -38.31
C VAL A 465 10.56 -33.65 -38.99
N THR A 466 9.26 -33.88 -39.22
CA THR A 466 8.78 -35.10 -39.86
C THR A 466 8.56 -34.92 -41.36
N GLY A 467 7.95 -35.88 -42.00
CA GLY A 467 7.69 -35.86 -43.46
C GLY A 467 6.91 -34.61 -43.91
N LEU A 468 7.23 -34.13 -45.11
CA LEU A 468 6.55 -32.99 -45.72
C LEU A 468 5.05 -33.28 -45.87
N LYS A 469 4.24 -32.45 -45.24
CA LYS A 469 2.79 -32.57 -45.23
C LYS A 469 2.21 -32.56 -46.65
N TYR A 470 1.27 -33.48 -46.93
CA TYR A 470 0.60 -33.67 -48.19
C TYR A 470 1.51 -34.10 -49.37
N GLY A 471 2.54 -34.86 -49.10
CA GLY A 471 3.37 -35.36 -50.19
C GLY A 471 4.39 -36.41 -49.79
N ARG A 472 4.93 -36.31 -48.57
CA ARG A 472 5.93 -37.22 -48.03
C ARG A 472 5.66 -37.47 -46.56
N ASP A 473 4.40 -37.66 -46.23
CA ASP A 473 3.95 -37.77 -44.83
C ASP A 473 4.63 -38.94 -44.08
N THR A 474 4.96 -38.72 -42.85
CA THR A 474 5.44 -39.80 -41.95
C THR A 474 4.32 -40.77 -41.65
N THR A 475 4.53 -42.07 -41.89
CA THR A 475 3.54 -43.11 -41.66
C THR A 475 3.20 -43.26 -40.16
N THR A 476 1.91 -43.17 -39.83
CA THR A 476 1.40 -43.37 -38.46
C THR A 476 1.20 -44.85 -38.15
N GLY A 477 1.47 -45.26 -36.90
CA GLY A 477 1.33 -46.64 -36.47
C GLY A 477 2.07 -46.97 -35.18
N LEU A 478 2.05 -48.27 -34.86
CA LEU A 478 2.90 -48.85 -33.82
C LEU A 478 3.95 -49.71 -34.53
N PHE A 479 5.18 -49.36 -34.31
CA PHE A 479 6.37 -49.95 -34.94
C PHE A 479 7.37 -50.33 -33.85
N ASP A 480 8.49 -50.97 -34.27
CA ASP A 480 9.65 -51.21 -33.44
C ASP A 480 10.94 -50.73 -34.14
N ILE A 481 11.91 -50.26 -33.39
CA ILE A 481 13.25 -50.08 -33.93
C ILE A 481 13.78 -51.45 -34.38
N PHE A 482 13.93 -51.67 -35.67
CA PHE A 482 14.37 -52.97 -36.17
C PHE A 482 15.84 -53.03 -36.62
N ASN A 483 16.45 -51.87 -36.86
CA ASN A 483 17.87 -51.74 -37.16
C ASN A 483 18.45 -50.47 -36.60
N LYS A 484 19.77 -50.47 -36.34
CA LYS A 484 20.54 -49.30 -35.89
C LYS A 484 21.90 -49.30 -36.61
N GLU A 485 22.29 -48.15 -37.15
CA GLU A 485 23.59 -47.97 -37.83
C GLU A 485 24.22 -46.63 -37.45
N SER A 486 25.58 -46.63 -37.32
CA SER A 486 26.34 -45.40 -37.06
C SER A 486 27.76 -45.54 -37.62
N PRO A 487 28.17 -44.71 -38.60
CA PRO A 487 27.33 -43.86 -39.44
C PRO A 487 26.51 -44.67 -40.45
N ALA A 488 25.42 -44.06 -40.97
CA ALA A 488 24.59 -44.66 -42.01
C ALA A 488 24.57 -43.82 -43.27
N ARG A 489 24.48 -44.48 -44.43
CA ARG A 489 24.25 -43.81 -45.71
C ARG A 489 22.80 -43.97 -46.12
N LEU A 490 22.09 -42.89 -46.22
CA LEU A 490 20.71 -42.86 -46.64
C LEU A 490 20.62 -42.45 -48.12
N VAL A 491 20.01 -43.30 -48.93
CA VAL A 491 19.91 -43.09 -50.40
C VAL A 491 18.45 -43.13 -50.81
N GLY A 492 17.98 -42.11 -51.51
CA GLY A 492 16.69 -42.05 -52.15
C GLY A 492 16.80 -41.76 -53.65
N GLU A 493 15.64 -41.58 -54.31
CA GLU A 493 15.59 -41.41 -55.76
C GLU A 493 16.41 -40.20 -56.26
N ASN A 494 16.43 -39.10 -55.52
CA ASN A 494 17.08 -37.84 -55.90
C ASN A 494 17.98 -37.27 -54.79
N TRP A 495 18.39 -38.06 -53.79
CA TRP A 495 19.22 -37.63 -52.68
C TRP A 495 20.10 -38.77 -52.14
N ASP A 496 21.26 -38.39 -51.65
CA ASP A 496 22.27 -39.29 -51.08
C ASP A 496 22.98 -38.52 -49.96
N THR A 497 22.81 -38.96 -48.70
CA THR A 497 23.34 -38.26 -47.52
C THR A 497 23.85 -39.22 -46.46
N TYR A 498 24.85 -38.79 -45.69
CA TYR A 498 25.31 -39.51 -44.52
C TYR A 498 24.74 -38.88 -43.26
N VAL A 499 24.30 -39.75 -42.35
CA VAL A 499 23.91 -39.39 -40.98
C VAL A 499 24.80 -40.09 -39.97
N ASN A 500 24.97 -39.48 -38.81
CA ASN A 500 25.82 -40.06 -37.79
C ASN A 500 25.12 -41.21 -37.06
N TYR A 501 23.80 -41.08 -36.86
CA TYR A 501 22.97 -42.05 -36.14
C TYR A 501 21.72 -42.34 -36.91
N TRP A 502 21.46 -43.62 -37.15
CA TRP A 502 20.25 -44.12 -37.80
C TRP A 502 19.56 -45.17 -36.96
N MET A 503 18.28 -45.02 -36.74
CA MET A 503 17.40 -45.99 -36.09
C MET A 503 16.18 -46.23 -37.01
N ALA A 504 16.17 -47.40 -37.67
CA ALA A 504 15.11 -47.79 -38.64
C ALA A 504 13.81 -48.13 -37.93
N VAL A 505 12.70 -47.56 -38.40
CA VAL A 505 11.35 -47.70 -37.84
C VAL A 505 10.42 -48.47 -38.78
N THR A 506 10.48 -48.23 -40.09
CA THR A 506 9.63 -48.90 -41.07
C THR A 506 10.49 -49.55 -42.19
N TYR A 507 9.95 -50.59 -42.79
CA TYR A 507 10.68 -51.28 -43.89
C TYR A 507 10.71 -50.53 -45.21
N ASP A 508 9.87 -49.51 -45.37
CA ASP A 508 9.85 -48.60 -46.50
C ASP A 508 10.78 -47.39 -46.34
N GLY A 509 11.59 -47.37 -45.32
CA GLY A 509 12.72 -46.47 -45.21
C GLY A 509 12.52 -45.27 -44.28
N ILE A 510 11.50 -45.27 -43.42
CA ILE A 510 11.32 -44.25 -42.36
C ILE A 510 12.17 -44.64 -41.16
N GLY A 511 12.93 -43.67 -40.64
CA GLY A 511 13.73 -43.84 -39.44
C GLY A 511 13.97 -42.55 -38.70
N ILE A 512 14.55 -42.65 -37.52
CA ILE A 512 14.97 -41.55 -36.66
C ILE A 512 16.48 -41.35 -36.88
N HIS A 513 16.89 -40.13 -37.24
CA HIS A 513 18.27 -39.80 -37.51
C HIS A 513 18.61 -38.33 -37.24
N ASP A 514 19.92 -38.03 -37.08
CA ASP A 514 20.40 -36.66 -37.01
C ASP A 514 20.20 -35.91 -38.33
N SER A 515 20.00 -34.62 -38.26
CA SER A 515 19.88 -33.75 -39.42
C SER A 515 20.72 -32.47 -39.20
N THR A 516 22.05 -32.67 -39.23
CA THR A 516 23.04 -31.60 -38.98
C THR A 516 23.02 -30.45 -39.98
N TRP A 517 22.25 -30.56 -41.04
CA TRP A 517 21.99 -29.50 -42.02
C TRP A 517 20.89 -28.53 -41.61
N ARG A 518 20.14 -28.82 -40.51
CA ARG A 518 19.10 -27.96 -39.96
C ARG A 518 19.61 -27.12 -38.79
N ALA A 519 19.21 -25.87 -38.74
CA ALA A 519 19.46 -25.04 -37.58
C ALA A 519 18.45 -25.37 -36.44
N ASP A 520 18.85 -25.10 -35.20
CA ASP A 520 18.01 -25.45 -34.01
C ASP A 520 16.60 -24.88 -34.05
N TYR A 521 16.41 -23.68 -34.59
CA TYR A 521 15.10 -23.03 -34.72
C TYR A 521 14.19 -23.64 -35.80
N GLU A 522 14.70 -24.54 -36.65
CA GLU A 522 13.93 -25.22 -37.68
C GLU A 522 13.24 -26.48 -37.18
N TYR A 523 13.58 -26.96 -35.98
CA TYR A 523 12.91 -28.10 -35.39
C TYR A 523 11.59 -27.72 -34.73
N GLY A 524 10.57 -28.55 -34.91
CA GLY A 524 9.23 -28.30 -34.36
C GLY A 524 8.38 -27.38 -35.21
N GLY A 525 7.31 -26.85 -34.63
CA GLY A 525 6.40 -25.89 -35.25
C GLY A 525 5.78 -26.35 -36.56
N ASP A 526 5.74 -25.47 -37.54
CA ASP A 526 5.14 -25.70 -38.86
C ASP A 526 6.15 -26.02 -39.98
N THR A 527 7.43 -26.17 -39.67
CA THR A 527 8.52 -26.47 -40.64
C THR A 527 8.17 -27.65 -41.55
N TYR A 528 7.56 -28.70 -41.01
CA TYR A 528 7.14 -29.87 -41.79
C TYR A 528 6.10 -29.57 -42.85
N THR A 529 5.45 -28.42 -42.83
CA THR A 529 4.44 -28.02 -43.83
C THR A 529 5.06 -27.46 -45.11
N TYR A 530 6.27 -26.95 -45.07
CA TYR A 530 6.96 -26.32 -46.22
C TYR A 530 8.39 -26.84 -46.48
N ASP A 531 9.07 -27.36 -45.43
CA ASP A 531 10.43 -27.92 -45.52
C ASP A 531 10.55 -29.21 -44.71
N GLY A 532 9.58 -30.11 -44.82
CA GLY A 532 9.56 -31.41 -44.18
C GLY A 532 10.58 -32.40 -44.77
N SER A 533 10.80 -33.48 -44.08
CA SER A 533 11.64 -34.58 -44.55
C SER A 533 10.98 -35.39 -45.67
N HIS A 534 11.64 -36.47 -46.11
CA HIS A 534 11.05 -37.46 -47.02
C HIS A 534 10.29 -38.59 -46.29
N GLY A 535 9.79 -38.31 -45.06
CA GLY A 535 9.09 -39.25 -44.20
C GLY A 535 9.83 -39.60 -42.92
N CYS A 536 11.13 -39.44 -42.90
CA CYS A 536 11.97 -39.68 -41.72
C CYS A 536 11.74 -38.65 -40.62
N ILE A 537 12.17 -38.98 -39.43
CA ILE A 537 12.13 -38.12 -38.25
C ILE A 537 13.51 -37.44 -38.10
N ASN A 538 13.62 -36.22 -38.62
CA ASN A 538 14.79 -35.38 -38.48
C ASN A 538 14.92 -34.90 -37.03
N THR A 539 16.00 -35.23 -36.38
CA THR A 539 16.21 -35.03 -34.94
C THR A 539 17.46 -34.21 -34.69
N PRO A 540 17.50 -33.29 -33.71
CA PRO A 540 18.74 -32.63 -33.28
C PRO A 540 19.86 -33.65 -32.95
N TYR A 541 21.10 -33.33 -33.32
CA TYR A 541 22.25 -34.26 -33.24
C TYR A 541 22.43 -34.79 -31.80
N ASP A 542 22.49 -33.91 -30.80
CA ASP A 542 22.72 -34.27 -29.41
C ASP A 542 21.61 -35.19 -28.86
N LYS A 543 20.40 -35.01 -29.31
CA LYS A 543 19.23 -35.80 -28.86
C LYS A 543 19.20 -37.19 -29.50
N VAL A 544 19.49 -37.28 -30.78
CA VAL A 544 19.53 -38.60 -31.41
C VAL A 544 20.76 -39.39 -30.94
N GLU A 545 21.91 -38.74 -30.69
CA GLU A 545 23.08 -39.38 -30.07
C GLU A 545 22.72 -39.98 -28.72
N GLU A 546 22.11 -39.22 -27.83
CA GLU A 546 21.65 -39.70 -26.53
C GLU A 546 20.68 -40.87 -26.65
N MET A 547 19.72 -40.78 -27.58
CA MET A 547 18.76 -41.85 -27.84
C MET A 547 19.46 -43.10 -28.40
N TYR A 548 20.37 -42.92 -29.33
CA TYR A 548 21.08 -44.05 -29.99
C TYR A 548 21.81 -44.90 -28.99
N GLU A 549 22.44 -44.33 -27.98
CA GLU A 549 23.14 -45.08 -26.93
C GLU A 549 22.18 -45.94 -26.06
N LYS A 550 20.97 -45.48 -25.82
CA LYS A 550 19.99 -46.06 -24.87
C LYS A 550 18.97 -46.97 -25.55
N VAL A 551 18.47 -46.57 -26.71
CA VAL A 551 17.43 -47.30 -27.46
C VAL A 551 17.99 -48.62 -28.02
N LYS A 552 17.25 -49.68 -27.89
CA LYS A 552 17.60 -51.03 -28.37
C LYS A 552 16.76 -51.43 -29.56
N VAL A 553 17.27 -52.32 -30.41
CA VAL A 553 16.45 -53.01 -31.40
C VAL A 553 15.31 -53.75 -30.67
N GLY A 554 14.09 -53.61 -31.19
CA GLY A 554 12.87 -54.02 -30.55
C GLY A 554 12.22 -53.02 -29.60
N THR A 555 12.81 -51.78 -29.48
CA THR A 555 12.10 -50.71 -28.75
C THR A 555 10.89 -50.25 -29.53
N PRO A 556 9.67 -50.29 -28.96
CA PRO A 556 8.46 -49.83 -29.63
C PRO A 556 8.48 -48.33 -29.94
N VAL A 557 7.95 -47.97 -31.10
CA VAL A 557 7.78 -46.60 -31.60
C VAL A 557 6.33 -46.36 -31.96
N VAL A 558 5.68 -45.45 -31.29
CA VAL A 558 4.31 -45.00 -31.63
C VAL A 558 4.41 -43.70 -32.38
N ILE A 559 3.89 -43.69 -33.59
CA ILE A 559 3.75 -42.48 -34.43
C ILE A 559 2.26 -42.22 -34.64
N TYR A 560 1.78 -41.03 -34.31
CA TYR A 560 0.37 -40.71 -34.46
C TYR A 560 0.12 -39.24 -34.82
N GLN A 561 -1.07 -39.01 -35.41
CA GLN A 561 -1.59 -37.69 -35.76
C GLN A 561 -3.09 -37.68 -35.38
N LYS A 562 -3.51 -36.75 -34.52
CA LYS A 562 -4.88 -36.68 -34.02
C LYS A 562 -5.78 -35.84 -34.93
N SER A 563 -5.24 -34.81 -35.57
CA SER A 563 -5.97 -33.93 -36.48
C SER A 563 -6.61 -34.66 -37.65
N GLU A 564 -5.95 -35.72 -38.19
CA GLU A 564 -6.55 -36.55 -39.26
C GLU A 564 -7.77 -37.34 -38.86
N ASP A 565 -7.85 -37.82 -37.58
CA ASP A 565 -9.01 -38.54 -37.11
C ASP A 565 -10.23 -37.65 -36.91
N THR A 566 -10.01 -36.34 -36.66
CA THR A 566 -11.08 -35.34 -36.54
C THR A 566 -11.63 -34.97 -37.89
N GLU A 567 -10.79 -34.77 -38.91
CA GLU A 567 -11.22 -34.49 -40.29
C GLU A 567 -11.99 -35.65 -40.93
N LYS A 568 -11.60 -36.91 -40.59
CA LYS A 568 -12.33 -38.11 -41.08
C LYS A 568 -13.71 -38.27 -40.43
N LYS A 569 -13.91 -37.77 -39.20
CA LYS A 569 -15.24 -37.79 -38.54
C LYS A 569 -16.16 -36.72 -39.15
N ASP A 570 -15.69 -35.50 -39.35
CA ASP A 570 -16.50 -34.42 -39.95
C ASP A 570 -16.92 -34.74 -41.38
N ASN A 571 -16.07 -35.40 -42.15
CA ASN A 571 -16.40 -35.86 -43.52
C ASN A 571 -17.29 -37.12 -43.57
N SER A 572 -17.46 -37.83 -42.47
CA SER A 572 -18.37 -38.99 -42.40
C SER A 572 -19.77 -38.64 -41.87
N GLU A 573 -19.97 -37.43 -41.39
CA GLU A 573 -21.27 -36.90 -40.94
C GLU A 573 -21.90 -35.92 -41.97
N GLN A 574 -21.30 -35.71 -43.15
CA GLN A 574 -21.87 -35.04 -44.33
C GLN A 574 -22.30 -36.07 -45.37
#